data_e3e1418e095e74920b976139ae2d4d7f
#
_entry.id   e3e1418e095e74920b976139ae2d4d7f
#
_cell.length_a   1.000
_cell.length_b   1.000
_cell.length_c   1.000
_cell.angle_alpha   90.00
_cell.angle_beta   90.00
_cell.angle_gamma   90.00
#
_symmetry.space_group_name_H-M   'P 1'
#
loop_
_entity.id
_entity.type
_entity.pdbx_description
1 polymer ?
#
loop_
_entity_poly.entity_id
_entity_poly.type
_entity_poly.pdbx_seq_one_letter_code
_entity_poly.pdbx_strand_id
1 'polypeptide(L)'
;MAEEKKEYKEPRSLNNDITTHVRFQNRCDRNATLYWLNFKGNLVRYSILKKGEYIDMITYVTHPWCAKEVVTNDRLVIDKEPVYYPSEGEEETYRLVLIDIPVYSLRERCKQVIWKSFPDIDPKTLDIPRLLTKELDTKKSVSYTNYKGFRHT
;
A
#
# COMPACT_ATOMS: atom_id res chain seq x y z
N MET A 1 3.35 -14.78 34.69
CA MET A 1 2.44 -14.30 33.64
C MET A 1 3.05 -14.62 32.30
N ALA A 2 2.46 -15.51 31.55
CA ALA A 2 2.90 -15.78 30.20
C ALA A 2 2.45 -14.61 29.31
N GLU A 3 3.41 -13.90 28.71
CA GLU A 3 3.10 -12.98 27.62
C GLU A 3 2.56 -13.82 26.45
N GLU A 4 1.26 -13.69 26.16
CA GLU A 4 0.70 -14.19 24.92
C GLU A 4 1.45 -13.53 23.78
N LYS A 5 2.34 -14.28 23.13
CA LYS A 5 2.88 -13.90 21.82
C LYS A 5 1.69 -13.77 20.89
N LYS A 6 1.23 -12.53 20.64
CA LYS A 6 0.29 -12.24 19.56
C LYS A 6 0.92 -12.77 18.28
N GLU A 7 0.43 -13.91 17.81
CA GLU A 7 0.81 -14.47 16.53
C GLU A 7 0.43 -13.46 15.45
N TYR A 8 1.42 -12.80 14.89
CA TYR A 8 1.24 -11.79 13.85
C TYR A 8 0.84 -12.51 12.57
N LYS A 9 -0.45 -12.78 12.40
CA LYS A 9 -0.97 -13.33 11.15
C LYS A 9 -0.87 -12.25 10.08
N GLU A 10 -0.14 -12.55 9.01
CA GLU A 10 -0.06 -11.68 7.86
C GLU A 10 -1.46 -11.42 7.29
N PRO A 11 -1.77 -10.16 6.91
CA PRO A 11 -3.09 -9.81 6.40
C PRO A 11 -3.40 -10.58 5.11
N ARG A 12 -4.59 -11.19 5.08
CA ARG A 12 -5.11 -11.92 3.93
C ARG A 12 -6.63 -11.96 3.95
N SER A 13 -7.24 -12.18 2.81
CA SER A 13 -8.68 -12.44 2.71
C SER A 13 -9.01 -13.80 3.32
N LEU A 14 -10.14 -13.89 4.02
CA LEU A 14 -10.57 -15.10 4.73
C LEU A 14 -11.75 -15.79 4.05
N ASN A 15 -12.79 -15.05 3.68
CA ASN A 15 -14.02 -15.57 3.09
C ASN A 15 -14.74 -14.51 2.25
N ASN A 16 -15.83 -14.90 1.60
CA ASN A 16 -16.71 -14.07 0.80
C ASN A 16 -18.14 -14.03 1.40
N ASP A 17 -18.26 -14.01 2.71
CA ASP A 17 -19.56 -14.22 3.36
C ASP A 17 -20.39 -12.92 3.41
N ILE A 18 -19.78 -11.80 3.77
CA ILE A 18 -20.47 -10.53 3.97
C ILE A 18 -19.96 -9.51 2.96
N THR A 19 -20.79 -9.15 2.00
CA THR A 19 -20.49 -8.08 1.02
C THR A 19 -20.59 -6.71 1.66
N THR A 20 -19.79 -5.78 1.16
CA THR A 20 -19.84 -4.38 1.55
C THR A 20 -19.46 -3.49 0.37
N HIS A 21 -20.01 -2.29 0.34
CA HIS A 21 -19.81 -1.31 -0.72
C HIS A 21 -18.85 -0.22 -0.23
N VAL A 22 -17.75 -0.03 -0.92
CA VAL A 22 -16.70 0.92 -0.54
C VAL A 22 -16.36 1.83 -1.70
N ARG A 23 -16.27 3.12 -1.43
CA ARG A 23 -15.68 4.11 -2.34
C ARG A 23 -14.29 4.45 -1.86
N PHE A 24 -13.27 4.01 -2.59
CA PHE A 24 -11.89 4.40 -2.35
C PHE A 24 -11.59 5.68 -3.12
N GLN A 25 -11.23 6.75 -2.42
CA GLN A 25 -10.86 8.02 -3.03
C GLN A 25 -9.43 8.41 -2.68
N ASN A 26 -8.66 8.78 -3.69
CA ASN A 26 -7.31 9.30 -3.47
C ASN A 26 -7.36 10.79 -3.13
N ARG A 27 -7.08 11.14 -1.89
CA ARG A 27 -7.00 12.51 -1.39
C ARG A 27 -5.58 13.08 -1.42
N CYS A 28 -4.57 12.27 -1.63
CA CYS A 28 -3.20 12.77 -1.69
C CYS A 28 -2.86 13.40 -3.05
N ASP A 29 -1.79 14.19 -3.10
CA ASP A 29 -1.30 14.86 -4.32
C ASP A 29 -0.46 13.96 -5.22
N ARG A 30 -0.43 12.65 -4.95
CA ARG A 30 0.31 11.62 -5.68
C ARG A 30 -0.63 10.59 -6.24
N ASN A 31 -0.21 9.93 -7.33
CA ASN A 31 -0.97 8.80 -7.86
C ASN A 31 -0.83 7.60 -6.93
N ALA A 32 -1.95 7.00 -6.59
CA ALA A 32 -2.04 5.86 -5.68
C ALA A 32 -2.44 4.59 -6.43
N THR A 33 -1.72 3.51 -6.19
CA THR A 33 -2.14 2.17 -6.62
C THR A 33 -2.89 1.51 -5.48
N LEU A 34 -4.10 1.05 -5.77
CA LEU A 34 -4.94 0.30 -4.84
C LEU A 34 -4.69 -1.20 -5.01
N TYR A 35 -4.40 -1.88 -3.92
CA TYR A 35 -4.16 -3.32 -3.86
C TYR A 35 -5.16 -4.02 -2.94
N TRP A 36 -5.61 -5.17 -3.40
CA TRP A 36 -6.30 -6.15 -2.57
C TRP A 36 -5.32 -7.25 -2.13
N LEU A 37 -5.39 -7.65 -0.86
CA LEU A 37 -4.64 -8.81 -0.38
C LEU A 37 -5.51 -10.05 -0.50
N ASN A 38 -5.09 -10.96 -1.38
CA ASN A 38 -5.85 -12.17 -1.69
C ASN A 38 -5.82 -13.20 -0.55
N PHE A 39 -6.41 -14.39 -0.77
CA PHE A 39 -6.48 -15.46 0.24
C PHE A 39 -5.13 -16.03 0.65
N LYS A 40 -4.08 -15.81 -0.16
CA LYS A 40 -2.69 -16.17 0.15
C LYS A 40 -1.91 -15.02 0.79
N GLY A 41 -2.51 -13.83 0.92
CA GLY A 41 -1.84 -12.63 1.41
C GLY A 41 -1.01 -11.90 0.34
N ASN A 42 -1.14 -12.25 -0.92
CA ASN A 42 -0.45 -11.59 -2.01
C ASN A 42 -1.18 -10.32 -2.44
N LEU A 43 -0.41 -9.30 -2.82
CA LEU A 43 -0.94 -8.06 -3.37
C LEU A 43 -1.45 -8.27 -4.79
N VAL A 44 -2.72 -8.00 -5.01
CA VAL A 44 -3.34 -7.96 -6.33
C VAL A 44 -3.66 -6.51 -6.66
N ARG A 45 -3.01 -5.98 -7.70
CA ARG A 45 -3.28 -4.61 -8.14
C ARG A 45 -4.67 -4.49 -8.74
N TYR A 46 -5.40 -3.51 -8.26
CA TYR A 46 -6.78 -3.28 -8.66
C TYR A 46 -6.96 -2.06 -9.54
N SER A 47 -6.46 -0.92 -9.12
CA SER A 47 -6.60 0.34 -9.85
C SER A 47 -5.49 1.33 -9.49
N ILE A 48 -5.28 2.30 -10.39
CA ILE A 48 -4.47 3.49 -10.14
C ILE A 48 -5.41 4.68 -10.08
N LEU A 49 -5.35 5.43 -9.00
CA LEU A 49 -6.16 6.61 -8.74
C LEU A 49 -5.28 7.86 -8.71
N LYS A 50 -5.55 8.81 -9.58
CA LYS A 50 -4.95 10.16 -9.52
C LYS A 50 -5.56 10.95 -8.37
N LYS A 51 -4.96 12.10 -8.04
CA LYS A 51 -5.52 13.01 -7.03
C LYS A 51 -7.00 13.30 -7.29
N GLY A 52 -7.83 13.06 -6.29
CA GLY A 52 -9.27 13.29 -6.32
C GLY A 52 -10.10 12.20 -7.01
N GLU A 53 -9.47 11.28 -7.74
CA GLU A 53 -10.18 10.16 -8.35
C GLU A 53 -10.64 9.15 -7.29
N TYR A 54 -11.75 8.49 -7.60
CA TYR A 54 -12.29 7.42 -6.76
C TYR A 54 -12.68 6.21 -7.59
N ILE A 55 -12.83 5.09 -6.92
CA ILE A 55 -13.41 3.86 -7.48
C ILE A 55 -14.44 3.29 -6.50
N ASP A 56 -15.61 2.97 -7.03
CA ASP A 56 -16.66 2.28 -6.30
C ASP A 56 -16.50 0.78 -6.46
N MET A 57 -16.58 0.06 -5.37
CA MET A 57 -16.29 -1.34 -5.36
C MET A 57 -17.17 -2.12 -4.39
N ILE A 58 -17.64 -3.26 -4.84
CA ILE A 58 -18.23 -4.27 -3.97
C ILE A 58 -17.10 -5.21 -3.54
N THR A 59 -16.91 -5.30 -2.25
CA THR A 59 -15.88 -6.15 -1.64
C THR A 59 -16.48 -6.94 -0.47
N TYR A 60 -15.64 -7.51 0.38
CA TYR A 60 -16.10 -8.31 1.51
C TYR A 60 -15.44 -7.85 2.82
N VAL A 61 -16.15 -8.04 3.93
CA VAL A 61 -15.69 -7.57 5.26
C VAL A 61 -14.31 -8.11 5.63
N THR A 62 -13.96 -9.34 5.22
CA THR A 62 -12.65 -9.95 5.52
C THR A 62 -11.57 -9.69 4.47
N HIS A 63 -11.85 -8.88 3.44
CA HIS A 63 -10.89 -8.58 2.38
C HIS A 63 -10.08 -7.33 2.74
N PRO A 64 -8.77 -7.47 3.04
CA PRO A 64 -7.92 -6.33 3.35
C PRO A 64 -7.45 -5.63 2.09
N TRP A 65 -7.29 -4.30 2.21
CA TRP A 65 -6.84 -3.41 1.15
C TRP A 65 -5.67 -2.55 1.61
N CYS A 66 -4.76 -2.24 0.72
CA CYS A 66 -3.71 -1.27 0.97
C CYS A 66 -3.43 -0.43 -0.28
N ALA A 67 -2.70 0.67 -0.11
CA ALA A 67 -2.34 1.56 -1.19
C ALA A 67 -0.86 1.93 -1.14
N LYS A 68 -0.28 2.14 -2.31
CA LYS A 68 1.11 2.57 -2.47
C LYS A 68 1.22 3.65 -3.53
N GLU A 69 2.18 4.54 -3.35
CA GLU A 69 2.50 5.55 -4.36
C GLU A 69 3.07 4.86 -5.61
N VAL A 70 2.62 5.31 -6.79
CA VAL A 70 2.90 4.62 -8.07
C VAL A 70 4.40 4.62 -8.42
N VAL A 71 5.07 5.77 -8.26
CA VAL A 71 6.45 5.95 -8.71
C VAL A 71 7.45 5.41 -7.70
N THR A 72 7.29 5.77 -6.44
CA THR A 72 8.24 5.48 -5.37
C THR A 72 7.94 4.18 -4.64
N ASN A 73 6.74 3.64 -4.83
CA ASN A 73 6.21 2.50 -4.07
C ASN A 73 6.17 2.73 -2.55
N ASP A 74 6.16 3.99 -2.14
CA ASP A 74 6.00 4.35 -0.74
C ASP A 74 4.60 3.97 -0.26
N ARG A 75 4.53 3.49 0.98
CA ARG A 75 3.24 3.15 1.59
C ARG A 75 2.35 4.39 1.71
N LEU A 76 1.08 4.20 1.44
CA LEU A 76 0.01 5.14 1.75
C LEU A 76 -0.88 4.51 2.82
N VAL A 77 -1.81 5.26 3.34
CA VAL A 77 -2.81 4.75 4.29
C VAL A 77 -4.20 4.85 3.68
N ILE A 78 -5.07 3.93 4.06
CA ILE A 78 -6.49 3.93 3.73
C ILE A 78 -7.26 4.04 5.03
N ASP A 79 -8.09 5.06 5.16
CA ASP A 79 -8.83 5.37 6.40
C ASP A 79 -7.90 5.43 7.64
N LYS A 80 -6.72 6.05 7.46
CA LYS A 80 -5.64 6.20 8.45
C LYS A 80 -4.93 4.90 8.85
N GLU A 81 -5.27 3.77 8.21
CA GLU A 81 -4.68 2.47 8.50
C GLU A 81 -3.74 2.01 7.38
N PRO A 82 -2.62 1.34 7.69
CA PRO A 82 -1.72 0.78 6.67
C PRO A 82 -2.38 -0.36 5.90
N VAL A 83 -3.28 -1.10 6.53
CA VAL A 83 -4.14 -2.12 5.93
C VAL A 83 -5.57 -1.85 6.36
N TYR A 84 -6.44 -1.62 5.38
CA TYR A 84 -7.85 -1.32 5.62
C TYR A 84 -8.70 -2.60 5.51
N TYR A 85 -9.51 -2.85 6.52
CA TYR A 85 -10.52 -3.91 6.52
C TYR A 85 -11.90 -3.26 6.41
N PRO A 86 -12.65 -3.55 5.34
CA PRO A 86 -14.01 -3.04 5.23
C PRO A 86 -14.89 -3.50 6.38
N SER A 87 -15.70 -2.61 6.90
CA SER A 87 -16.73 -2.93 7.87
C SER A 87 -18.04 -3.26 7.19
N GLU A 88 -18.90 -3.98 7.87
CA GLU A 88 -20.28 -4.19 7.46
C GLU A 88 -20.98 -2.84 7.28
N GLY A 89 -21.65 -2.64 6.15
CA GLY A 89 -22.31 -1.40 5.78
C GLY A 89 -23.78 -1.63 5.42
N GLU A 90 -24.49 -0.54 5.19
CA GLU A 90 -25.85 -0.59 4.67
C GLU A 90 -25.84 -1.02 3.20
N GLU A 91 -26.82 -1.81 2.80
CA GLU A 91 -27.01 -2.16 1.39
C GLU A 91 -27.24 -0.90 0.55
N GLU A 92 -26.69 -0.88 -0.66
CA GLU A 92 -26.83 0.20 -1.66
C GLU A 92 -26.09 1.51 -1.34
N THR A 93 -25.38 1.62 -0.21
CA THR A 93 -24.63 2.83 0.14
C THR A 93 -23.12 2.56 0.09
N TYR A 94 -22.39 3.33 -0.71
CA TYR A 94 -20.92 3.26 -0.76
C TYR A 94 -20.32 4.04 0.40
N ARG A 95 -19.58 3.34 1.27
CA ARG A 95 -18.82 3.98 2.33
C ARG A 95 -17.58 4.64 1.77
N LEU A 96 -17.46 5.95 1.93
CA LEU A 96 -16.27 6.69 1.52
C LEU A 96 -15.11 6.39 2.46
N VAL A 97 -13.99 5.92 1.91
CA VAL A 97 -12.72 5.78 2.61
C VAL A 97 -11.62 6.48 1.81
N LEU A 98 -10.73 7.16 2.53
CA LEU A 98 -9.77 8.07 1.95
C LEU A 98 -8.37 7.45 1.95
N ILE A 99 -7.69 7.59 0.81
CA ILE A 99 -6.27 7.26 0.67
C ILE A 99 -5.48 8.53 0.92
N ASP A 100 -4.57 8.49 1.88
CA ASP A 100 -3.75 9.61 2.32
C ASP A 100 -2.28 9.26 2.46
N ILE A 101 -1.45 10.30 2.52
CA ILE A 101 -0.04 10.17 2.90
C ILE A 101 0.02 9.98 4.41
N PRO A 102 0.68 8.91 4.91
CA PRO A 102 0.86 8.72 6.33
C PRO A 102 1.92 9.67 6.90
N VAL A 103 1.99 9.74 8.22
CA VAL A 103 3.17 10.29 8.88
C VAL A 103 4.30 9.26 8.76
N TYR A 104 5.30 9.58 7.95
CA TYR A 104 6.47 8.72 7.79
C TYR A 104 7.43 8.89 8.96
N SER A 105 8.10 7.81 9.34
CA SER A 105 9.22 7.88 10.26
C SER A 105 10.40 8.66 9.64
N LEU A 106 11.30 9.17 10.48
CA LEU A 106 12.54 9.81 10.01
C LEU A 106 13.34 8.88 9.09
N ARG A 107 13.40 7.59 9.42
CA ARG A 107 14.08 6.57 8.60
C ARG A 107 13.45 6.41 7.21
N GLU A 108 12.13 6.37 7.13
CA GLU A 108 11.40 6.34 5.85
C GLU A 108 11.66 7.61 5.05
N ARG A 109 11.61 8.79 5.70
CA ARG A 109 11.86 10.06 5.03
C ARG A 109 13.29 10.17 4.50
N CYS A 110 14.28 9.73 5.25
CA CYS A 110 15.67 9.69 4.78
C CYS A 110 15.82 8.81 3.53
N LYS A 111 15.22 7.64 3.51
CA LYS A 111 15.23 6.75 2.32
C LYS A 111 14.57 7.40 1.11
N GLN A 112 13.43 8.06 1.29
CA GLN A 112 12.71 8.78 0.24
C GLN A 112 13.58 9.91 -0.34
N VAL A 113 14.25 10.67 0.51
CA VAL A 113 15.14 11.76 0.08
C VAL A 113 16.34 11.21 -0.72
N ILE A 114 16.96 10.16 -0.26
CA ILE A 114 18.09 9.52 -0.98
C ILE A 114 17.65 9.10 -2.38
N TRP A 115 16.54 8.38 -2.51
CA TRP A 115 16.06 7.93 -3.82
C TRP A 115 15.59 9.06 -4.74
N LYS A 116 15.02 10.12 -4.18
CA LYS A 116 14.60 11.29 -4.95
C LYS A 116 15.79 12.09 -5.47
N SER A 117 16.82 12.27 -4.63
CA SER A 117 17.99 13.09 -4.96
C SER A 117 19.04 12.34 -5.79
N PHE A 118 19.14 11.04 -5.60
CA PHE A 118 20.14 10.19 -6.19
C PHE A 118 19.54 8.87 -6.71
N PRO A 119 18.68 8.91 -7.75
CA PRO A 119 17.93 7.73 -8.19
C PRO A 119 18.82 6.57 -8.68
N ASP A 120 20.04 6.88 -9.16
CA ASP A 120 20.98 5.90 -9.72
C ASP A 120 22.10 5.53 -8.75
N ILE A 121 22.06 5.98 -7.50
CA ILE A 121 23.10 5.66 -6.52
C ILE A 121 23.12 4.17 -6.21
N ASP A 122 24.33 3.59 -6.15
CA ASP A 122 24.52 2.26 -5.57
C ASP A 122 24.56 2.39 -4.04
N PRO A 123 23.57 1.84 -3.31
CA PRO A 123 23.51 1.93 -1.86
C PRO A 123 24.77 1.38 -1.16
N LYS A 124 25.50 0.47 -1.79
CA LYS A 124 26.73 -0.12 -1.25
C LYS A 124 27.89 0.86 -1.20
N THR A 125 27.82 1.97 -1.95
CA THR A 125 28.85 3.03 -1.94
C THR A 125 28.64 4.04 -0.82
N LEU A 126 27.50 3.97 -0.10
CA LEU A 126 27.20 4.86 1.00
C LEU A 126 27.88 4.38 2.28
N ASP A 127 28.46 5.31 3.01
CA ASP A 127 29.01 5.05 4.36
C ASP A 127 27.89 5.04 5.40
N ILE A 128 27.09 3.98 5.36
CA ILE A 128 25.95 3.73 6.26
C ILE A 128 25.95 2.29 6.72
N PRO A 129 25.27 1.96 7.85
CA PRO A 129 25.16 0.59 8.33
C PRO A 129 24.59 -0.36 7.25
N ARG A 130 25.12 -1.58 7.20
CA ARG A 130 24.71 -2.62 6.23
C ARG A 130 23.20 -2.90 6.21
N LEU A 131 22.55 -2.79 7.34
CA LEU A 131 21.10 -2.98 7.42
C LEU A 131 20.34 -1.94 6.58
N LEU A 132 20.77 -0.68 6.63
CA LEU A 132 20.18 0.40 5.83
C LEU A 132 20.51 0.26 4.34
N THR A 133 21.73 -0.19 4.01
CA THR A 133 22.11 -0.50 2.64
C THR A 133 21.20 -1.56 2.02
N LYS A 134 20.93 -2.64 2.75
CA LYS A 134 20.01 -3.70 2.29
C LYS A 134 18.59 -3.20 2.08
N GLU A 135 18.09 -2.34 2.96
CA GLU A 135 16.75 -1.76 2.82
C GLU A 135 16.63 -0.86 1.59
N LEU A 136 17.68 -0.10 1.26
CA LEU A 136 17.72 0.70 0.04
C LEU A 136 17.74 -0.17 -1.21
N ASP A 137 18.55 -1.22 -1.25
CA ASP A 137 18.61 -2.17 -2.36
C ASP A 137 17.25 -2.84 -2.63
N THR A 138 16.55 -3.25 -1.60
CA THR A 138 15.23 -3.91 -1.72
C THR A 138 14.21 -3.00 -2.40
N LYS A 139 14.20 -1.71 -2.07
CA LYS A 139 13.28 -0.75 -2.67
C LYS A 139 13.59 -0.53 -4.17
N LYS A 140 14.85 -0.50 -4.55
CA LYS A 140 15.28 -0.37 -5.94
C LYS A 140 14.77 -1.53 -6.81
N SER A 141 14.82 -2.75 -6.31
CA SER A 141 14.35 -3.94 -7.05
C SER A 141 12.84 -3.94 -7.29
N VAL A 142 12.05 -3.41 -6.37
CA VAL A 142 10.58 -3.38 -6.47
C VAL A 142 10.10 -2.30 -7.45
N SER A 143 10.75 -1.14 -7.52
CA SER A 143 10.34 -0.06 -8.42
C SER A 143 10.58 -0.35 -9.90
N TYR A 144 11.58 -1.14 -10.26
CA TYR A 144 11.89 -1.44 -11.67
C TYR A 144 11.06 -2.59 -12.27
N THR A 145 10.62 -3.55 -11.47
CA THR A 145 9.87 -4.70 -11.98
C THR A 145 8.40 -4.38 -12.30
N ASN A 146 7.84 -3.36 -11.67
CA ASN A 146 6.43 -2.99 -11.88
C ASN A 146 6.19 -2.10 -13.11
N TYR A 147 7.22 -1.50 -13.72
CA TYR A 147 7.07 -0.59 -14.85
C TYR A 147 7.04 -1.26 -16.24
N LYS A 148 7.49 -2.51 -16.35
CA LYS A 148 7.53 -3.22 -17.66
C LYS A 148 6.19 -3.78 -18.14
N GLY A 149 5.12 -3.61 -17.40
CA GLY A 149 3.80 -4.20 -17.69
C GLY A 149 2.76 -3.29 -18.34
N PHE A 150 3.03 -2.00 -18.54
CA PHE A 150 2.10 -1.07 -19.17
C PHE A 150 2.46 -0.82 -20.63
N ARG A 151 2.07 -1.72 -21.51
CA ARG A 151 1.76 -1.33 -22.90
C ARG A 151 0.28 -1.03 -22.94
N HIS A 152 -0.05 0.22 -23.25
CA HIS A 152 -1.39 0.60 -23.67
C HIS A 152 -1.80 -0.26 -24.89
N THR A 153 -2.86 -0.96 -24.74
CA THR A 153 -3.73 -1.35 -25.87
C THR A 153 -4.97 -0.53 -25.80
#